data_e7e01c4aae7e73d54b0c3a1df7257711
#
_entry.id   e7e01c4aae7e73d54b0c3a1df7257711
#
_cell.length_a   1.000
_cell.length_b   1.000
_cell.length_c   1.000
_cell.angle_alpha   90.00
_cell.angle_beta   90.00
_cell.angle_gamma   90.00
#
_symmetry.space_group_name_H-M   'P 1'
#
loop_
_entity.id
_entity.type
_entity.pdbx_description
1 polymer ?
#
loop_
_entity_poly.entity_id
_entity_poly.type
_entity_poly.pdbx_seq_one_letter_code
_entity_poly.pdbx_strand_id
1 'polypeptide(L)'
;MPKVDLMKKYRVHPDDTGSVEVQIILLTQKINDLAKHLKDHKRDDDSRLGLVKLVGKRRRLLNYLKNQDSKKYQSLISDLKLRK
;
A
#
# COMPACT_ATOMS: atom_id res chain seq x y z
N MET A 1 -1.35 9.67 10.20
CA MET A 1 -2.60 8.94 10.44
C MET A 1 -2.30 7.53 10.92
N PRO A 2 -2.90 7.08 12.03
CA PRO A 2 -2.66 5.72 12.49
C PRO A 2 -3.13 4.69 11.47
N LYS A 3 -2.34 3.63 11.32
CA LYS A 3 -2.63 2.56 10.36
C LYS A 3 -3.99 1.90 10.61
N VAL A 4 -4.34 1.72 11.88
CA VAL A 4 -5.58 1.05 12.26
C VAL A 4 -6.80 1.83 11.80
N ASP A 5 -6.79 3.15 11.97
CA ASP A 5 -7.91 3.99 11.57
C ASP A 5 -8.12 3.99 10.06
N LEU A 6 -7.03 4.03 9.29
CA LEU A 6 -7.11 3.99 7.85
C LEU A 6 -7.67 2.66 7.36
N MET A 7 -7.25 1.54 7.96
CA MET A 7 -7.77 0.24 7.61
C MET A 7 -9.25 0.09 7.94
N LYS A 8 -9.70 0.63 9.07
CA LYS A 8 -11.11 0.62 9.45
C LYS A 8 -11.96 1.34 8.41
N LYS A 9 -11.47 2.46 7.90
CA LYS A 9 -12.19 3.28 6.92
C LYS A 9 -12.51 2.48 5.65
N TYR A 10 -11.61 1.60 5.23
CA TYR A 10 -11.74 0.88 3.96
C TYR A 10 -12.26 -0.55 4.11
N ARG A 11 -12.45 -1.04 5.32
CA ARG A 11 -13.01 -2.37 5.53
C ARG A 11 -14.53 -2.34 5.41
N VAL A 12 -15.07 -3.31 4.68
CA VAL A 12 -16.52 -3.50 4.59
C VAL A 12 -17.05 -4.10 5.89
N HIS A 13 -16.28 -5.02 6.48
CA HIS A 13 -16.57 -5.62 7.78
C HIS A 13 -15.25 -5.96 8.48
N PRO A 14 -15.28 -6.26 9.80
CA PRO A 14 -14.05 -6.41 10.60
C PRO A 14 -13.07 -7.43 10.07
N ASP A 15 -13.56 -8.48 9.42
CA ASP A 15 -12.70 -9.57 8.94
C ASP A 15 -12.24 -9.38 7.49
N ASP A 16 -12.58 -8.24 6.86
CA ASP A 16 -12.23 -7.99 5.47
C ASP A 16 -10.75 -7.60 5.36
N THR A 17 -9.91 -8.60 5.08
CA THR A 17 -8.48 -8.38 4.82
C THR A 17 -8.13 -8.62 3.35
N GLY A 18 -9.11 -9.02 2.54
CA GLY A 18 -8.89 -9.39 1.15
C GLY A 18 -9.26 -8.33 0.12
N SER A 19 -9.86 -7.21 0.55
CA SER A 19 -10.24 -6.18 -0.41
C SER A 19 -8.98 -5.51 -0.99
N VAL A 20 -9.12 -5.00 -2.22
CA VAL A 20 -8.02 -4.34 -2.91
C VAL A 20 -7.50 -3.16 -2.11
N GLU A 21 -8.41 -2.37 -1.54
CA GLU A 21 -8.04 -1.20 -0.74
C GLU A 21 -7.19 -1.60 0.48
N VAL A 22 -7.60 -2.64 1.19
CA VAL A 22 -6.86 -3.13 2.36
C VAL A 22 -5.49 -3.65 1.94
N GLN A 23 -5.41 -4.39 0.83
CA GLN A 23 -4.14 -4.90 0.33
C GLN A 23 -3.19 -3.76 -0.03
N ILE A 24 -3.68 -2.70 -0.66
CA ILE A 24 -2.86 -1.53 -0.99
C ILE A 24 -2.34 -0.85 0.28
N ILE A 25 -3.19 -0.71 1.29
CA ILE A 25 -2.79 -0.12 2.57
C ILE A 25 -1.68 -0.95 3.22
N LEU A 26 -1.86 -2.27 3.28
CA LEU A 26 -0.87 -3.17 3.86
C LEU A 26 0.46 -3.13 3.09
N LEU A 27 0.40 -3.10 1.76
CA LEU A 27 1.59 -2.99 0.94
C LEU A 27 2.31 -1.66 1.17
N THR A 28 1.55 -0.58 1.30
CA THR A 28 2.13 0.75 1.57
C THR A 28 2.87 0.74 2.91
N GLN A 29 2.30 0.10 3.94
CA GLN A 29 2.95 -0.04 5.23
C GLN A 29 4.26 -0.83 5.12
N LYS A 30 4.22 -1.95 4.41
CA LYS A 30 5.41 -2.78 4.20
C LYS A 30 6.49 -2.03 3.41
N ILE A 31 6.09 -1.29 2.38
CA ILE A 31 7.00 -0.48 1.59
C ILE A 31 7.68 0.56 2.46
N ASN A 32 6.92 1.27 3.28
CA ASN A 32 7.47 2.30 4.15
C ASN A 32 8.42 1.70 5.19
N ASP A 33 8.06 0.56 5.79
CA ASP A 33 8.91 -0.11 6.77
C ASP A 33 10.22 -0.59 6.13
N LEU A 34 10.14 -1.15 4.93
CA LEU A 34 11.31 -1.65 4.23
C LEU A 34 12.21 -0.52 3.72
N ALA A 35 11.61 0.57 3.24
CA ALA A 35 12.36 1.75 2.84
C ALA A 35 13.12 2.34 4.02
N LYS A 36 12.51 2.35 5.20
CA LYS A 36 13.14 2.81 6.42
C LYS A 36 14.30 1.89 6.82
N HIS A 37 14.11 0.57 6.70
CA HIS A 37 15.17 -0.40 6.94
C HIS A 37 16.36 -0.17 6.00
N LEU A 38 16.11 0.06 4.71
CA LEU A 38 17.17 0.29 3.73
C LEU A 38 17.92 1.59 3.95
N LYS A 39 17.31 2.56 4.61
CA LYS A 39 17.98 3.80 4.96
C LYS A 39 19.15 3.54 5.91
N ASP A 40 18.99 2.57 6.81
CA ASP A 40 20.01 2.18 7.77
C ASP A 40 20.90 1.03 7.27
N HIS A 41 20.43 0.26 6.29
CA HIS A 41 21.11 -0.93 5.78
C HIS A 41 21.20 -0.86 4.25
N LYS A 42 22.01 0.06 3.76
CA LYS A 42 22.07 0.39 2.33
C LYS A 42 22.57 -0.76 1.45
N ARG A 43 23.29 -1.74 2.02
CA ARG A 43 23.84 -2.85 1.27
C ARG A 43 22.99 -4.12 1.32
N ASP A 44 21.79 -4.02 1.86
CA ASP A 44 20.86 -5.16 1.92
C ASP A 44 20.15 -5.31 0.57
N ASP A 45 20.77 -6.07 -0.33
CA ASP A 45 20.26 -6.26 -1.69
C ASP A 45 18.95 -7.04 -1.71
N ASP A 46 18.79 -8.00 -0.79
CA ASP A 46 17.55 -8.78 -0.70
C ASP A 46 16.37 -7.89 -0.33
N SER A 47 16.56 -7.00 0.64
CA SER A 47 15.53 -6.04 1.04
C SER A 47 15.22 -5.05 -0.08
N ARG A 48 16.24 -4.63 -0.82
CA ARG A 48 16.06 -3.73 -1.96
C ARG A 48 15.24 -4.39 -3.06
N LEU A 49 15.51 -5.65 -3.36
CA LEU A 49 14.74 -6.42 -4.33
C LEU A 49 13.31 -6.61 -3.85
N GLY A 50 13.13 -6.91 -2.56
CA GLY A 50 11.81 -7.03 -1.95
C GLY A 50 11.00 -5.75 -2.07
N LEU A 51 11.65 -4.60 -1.86
CA LEU A 51 10.99 -3.29 -2.00
C LEU A 51 10.49 -3.07 -3.44
N VAL A 52 11.32 -3.38 -4.43
CA VAL A 52 10.93 -3.25 -5.85
C VAL A 52 9.72 -4.11 -6.15
N LYS A 53 9.71 -5.35 -5.65
CA LYS A 53 8.56 -6.26 -5.86
C LYS A 53 7.28 -5.72 -5.22
N LEU A 54 7.39 -5.18 -4.01
CA LEU A 54 6.22 -4.62 -3.31
C LEU A 54 5.67 -3.39 -4.03
N VAL A 55 6.55 -2.52 -4.51
CA VAL A 55 6.14 -1.33 -5.27
C VAL A 55 5.43 -1.74 -6.56
N GLY A 56 5.96 -2.74 -7.26
CA GLY A 56 5.33 -3.26 -8.47
C GLY A 56 3.96 -3.85 -8.21
N LYS A 57 3.83 -4.62 -7.13
CA LYS A 57 2.54 -5.22 -6.75
C LYS A 57 1.52 -4.14 -6.40
N ARG A 58 1.94 -3.13 -5.62
CA ARG A 58 1.06 -2.01 -5.27
C ARG A 58 0.57 -1.27 -6.51
N ARG A 59 1.46 -1.03 -7.47
CA ARG A 59 1.10 -0.35 -8.72
C ARG A 59 0.04 -1.13 -9.48
N ARG A 60 0.17 -2.46 -9.56
CA ARG A 60 -0.82 -3.29 -10.25
C ARG A 60 -2.18 -3.23 -9.56
N LEU A 61 -2.19 -3.28 -8.23
CA LEU A 61 -3.43 -3.18 -7.46
C LEU A 61 -4.07 -1.80 -7.61
N LEU A 62 -3.28 -0.75 -7.62
CA LEU A 62 -3.79 0.62 -7.82
C LEU A 62 -4.40 0.78 -9.21
N ASN A 63 -3.75 0.24 -10.24
CA ASN A 63 -4.30 0.29 -11.59
C ASN A 63 -5.60 -0.50 -11.70
N TYR A 64 -5.66 -1.65 -11.04
CA TYR A 64 -6.90 -2.45 -10.99
C TYR A 64 -8.01 -1.66 -10.33
N LEU A 65 -7.75 -1.05 -9.19
CA LEU A 65 -8.74 -0.25 -8.46
C LEU A 65 -9.21 0.95 -9.29
N LYS A 66 -8.27 1.63 -9.96
CA LYS A 66 -8.60 2.76 -10.82
C LYS A 66 -9.60 2.37 -11.91
N ASN A 67 -9.42 1.18 -12.50
CA ASN A 67 -10.30 0.69 -13.56
C ASN A 67 -11.65 0.23 -13.02
N GLN A 68 -11.68 -0.28 -11.78
CA GLN A 68 -12.92 -0.78 -11.18
C GLN A 68 -13.74 0.34 -10.53
N ASP A 69 -13.07 1.27 -9.85
CA ASP A 69 -13.75 2.35 -9.13
C ASP A 69 -12.78 3.53 -8.98
N SER A 70 -12.85 4.46 -9.91
CA SER A 70 -11.95 5.61 -9.93
C SER A 70 -12.12 6.53 -8.71
N LYS A 71 -13.31 6.61 -8.14
CA LYS A 71 -13.56 7.43 -6.95
C LYS A 71 -12.84 6.85 -5.74
N LYS A 72 -12.93 5.54 -5.54
CA LYS A 72 -12.19 4.87 -4.47
C LYS A 72 -10.69 5.00 -4.67
N TYR A 73 -10.23 4.89 -5.91
CA TYR A 73 -8.83 5.06 -6.24
C TYR A 73 -8.32 6.44 -5.84
N GLN A 74 -9.03 7.49 -6.23
CA GLN A 74 -8.64 8.86 -5.91
C GLN A 74 -8.67 9.13 -4.41
N SER A 75 -9.70 8.64 -3.73
CA SER A 75 -9.82 8.77 -2.27
C SER A 75 -8.65 8.07 -1.57
N LEU A 76 -8.31 6.86 -1.99
CA LEU A 76 -7.24 6.09 -1.38
C LEU A 76 -5.88 6.77 -1.60
N ILE A 77 -5.61 7.26 -2.80
CA ILE A 77 -4.36 7.97 -3.08
C ILE A 77 -4.23 9.21 -2.22
N SER A 78 -5.33 9.96 -2.08
CA SER A 78 -5.35 11.15 -1.23
C SER A 78 -5.06 10.79 0.23
N ASP A 79 -5.72 9.75 0.75
CA ASP A 79 -5.54 9.31 2.14
C ASP A 79 -4.13 8.79 2.40
N LEU A 80 -3.54 8.09 1.45
CA LEU A 80 -2.19 7.55 1.58
C LEU A 80 -1.11 8.54 1.12
N LYS A 81 -1.51 9.68 0.56
CA LYS A 81 -0.61 10.71 0.02
C LYS A 81 0.34 10.14 -1.02
N LEU A 82 -0.17 9.24 -1.84
CA LEU A 82 0.62 8.62 -2.90
C LEU A 82 0.60 9.49 -4.16
N ARG A 83 1.69 9.41 -4.90
CA ARG A 83 1.71 9.97 -6.25
C ARG A 83 1.04 9.00 -7.21
N LYS A 84 0.40 9.55 -8.21
CA LYS A 84 -0.24 8.76 -9.25
C LYS A 84 0.74 7.84 -9.97
#